data_67f0d9293df65b7d713d9e640e411907
#
_entry.id   67f0d9293df65b7d713d9e640e411907
#
_cell.length_a   1.000
_cell.length_b   1.000
_cell.length_c   1.000
_cell.angle_alpha   90.00
_cell.angle_beta   90.00
_cell.angle_gamma   90.00
#
_symmetry.space_group_name_H-M   'P 1'
#
loop_
_entity.id
_entity.type
_entity.pdbx_description
1 polymer ?
#
loop_
_entity_poly.entity_id
_entity_poly.type
_entity_poly.pdbx_seq_one_letter_code
_entity_poly.pdbx_strand_id
1 'polypeptide(L)'
;MFHKILSTLITVLTFFVVSTTAAQRPSPTPPTSHAQDEPITEDLSYGAMFKFTIAPDLPEFTFKVTPEPQKPDEYGNSHTTVRNVQVFRGDSKQPMQSLEDCEWEGMEAPPRGSDWFRAEDMNFDGYNDIYVLINWGATGNELGCVWLYDPKSSHFVFSKEFSELGRLTLNPATKTIATHSNGGMAGTIFRATKYVIEDNRPVPVVTVAQDFDFDKREYHCVVQQRRAGENALVTVRDGWAKPKGDFDAPCDASDPFRSIGDK
;
A
#
# COMPACT_ATOMS: atom_id res chain seq x y z
N MET A 1 -81.27 31.20 -28.86
CA MET A 1 -81.09 30.39 -27.66
C MET A 1 -80.41 29.11 -28.07
N PHE A 2 -79.10 29.06 -28.10
CA PHE A 2 -78.37 27.87 -28.49
C PHE A 2 -77.48 27.41 -27.34
N HIS A 3 -77.81 26.22 -26.81
CA HIS A 3 -77.00 25.55 -25.83
C HIS A 3 -75.82 24.86 -26.54
N LYS A 4 -74.58 25.21 -26.21
CA LYS A 4 -73.36 24.49 -26.62
C LYS A 4 -73.06 23.48 -25.53
N ILE A 5 -73.12 22.21 -25.90
CA ILE A 5 -72.66 21.07 -25.07
C ILE A 5 -71.16 20.90 -25.36
N LEU A 6 -70.32 21.14 -24.36
CA LEU A 6 -68.87 20.93 -24.41
C LEU A 6 -68.57 19.49 -23.94
N SER A 7 -68.22 18.63 -24.87
CA SER A 7 -67.80 17.24 -24.58
C SER A 7 -66.32 17.22 -24.18
N THR A 8 -66.02 16.92 -22.95
CA THR A 8 -64.66 16.80 -22.43
C THR A 8 -64.17 15.37 -22.66
N LEU A 9 -63.22 15.22 -23.57
CA LEU A 9 -62.54 13.95 -23.87
C LEU A 9 -61.45 13.74 -22.82
N ILE A 10 -61.64 12.78 -21.91
CA ILE A 10 -60.62 12.37 -20.94
C ILE A 10 -59.75 11.34 -21.62
N THR A 11 -58.50 11.73 -21.97
CA THR A 11 -57.49 10.77 -22.46
C THR A 11 -56.79 10.16 -21.28
N VAL A 12 -57.07 8.88 -20.99
CA VAL A 12 -56.36 8.10 -19.98
C VAL A 12 -55.03 7.65 -20.57
N LEU A 13 -53.93 8.30 -20.12
CA LEU A 13 -52.57 7.93 -20.47
C LEU A 13 -52.10 6.80 -19.56
N THR A 14 -52.10 5.56 -20.07
CA THR A 14 -51.59 4.40 -19.35
C THR A 14 -50.08 4.36 -19.42
N PHE A 15 -49.40 4.74 -18.34
CA PHE A 15 -47.94 4.57 -18.23
C PHE A 15 -47.59 3.11 -18.02
N PHE A 16 -47.04 2.45 -19.01
CA PHE A 16 -46.35 1.18 -18.85
C PHE A 16 -44.97 1.45 -18.19
N VAL A 17 -44.86 1.13 -16.91
CA VAL A 17 -43.56 1.08 -16.22
C VAL A 17 -42.88 -0.22 -16.67
N VAL A 18 -41.98 -0.12 -17.63
CA VAL A 18 -41.08 -1.25 -17.95
C VAL A 18 -40.00 -1.28 -16.87
N SER A 19 -40.16 -2.16 -15.90
CA SER A 19 -39.11 -2.47 -14.93
C SER A 19 -37.99 -3.23 -15.66
N THR A 20 -36.97 -2.53 -16.09
CA THR A 20 -35.70 -3.14 -16.51
C THR A 20 -34.99 -3.60 -15.27
N THR A 21 -35.12 -4.88 -14.91
CA THR A 21 -34.20 -5.55 -13.98
C THR A 21 -32.83 -5.54 -14.63
N ALA A 22 -32.00 -4.58 -14.21
CA ALA A 22 -30.59 -4.61 -14.52
C ALA A 22 -30.01 -5.87 -13.87
N ALA A 23 -29.63 -6.84 -14.69
CA ALA A 23 -28.84 -7.98 -14.24
C ALA A 23 -27.57 -7.42 -13.60
N GLN A 24 -27.48 -7.52 -12.28
CA GLN A 24 -26.24 -7.24 -11.55
C GLN A 24 -25.18 -8.18 -12.11
N ARG A 25 -24.21 -7.61 -12.83
CA ARG A 25 -22.96 -8.32 -13.11
C ARG A 25 -22.40 -8.79 -11.76
N PRO A 26 -22.05 -10.08 -11.62
CA PRO A 26 -21.34 -10.50 -10.43
C PRO A 26 -20.09 -9.62 -10.29
N SER A 27 -19.96 -8.99 -9.13
CA SER A 27 -18.71 -8.29 -8.77
C SER A 27 -17.56 -9.28 -8.97
N PRO A 28 -16.47 -8.87 -9.62
CA PRO A 28 -15.29 -9.73 -9.67
C PRO A 28 -14.91 -10.04 -8.23
N THR A 29 -14.87 -11.30 -7.88
CA THR A 29 -14.31 -11.80 -6.63
C THR A 29 -12.89 -11.22 -6.56
N PRO A 30 -12.51 -10.52 -5.49
CA PRO A 30 -11.13 -10.06 -5.38
C PRO A 30 -10.22 -11.28 -5.57
N PRO A 31 -9.13 -11.17 -6.33
CA PRO A 31 -8.19 -12.25 -6.46
C PRO A 31 -7.78 -12.63 -5.04
N THR A 32 -8.12 -13.86 -4.65
CA THR A 32 -7.65 -14.43 -3.41
C THR A 32 -6.13 -14.49 -3.56
N SER A 33 -5.44 -13.64 -2.83
CA SER A 33 -3.98 -13.65 -2.68
C SER A 33 -3.59 -14.93 -1.95
N HIS A 34 -3.64 -16.07 -2.64
CA HIS A 34 -3.24 -17.37 -2.15
C HIS A 34 -2.49 -18.12 -3.24
N ALA A 35 -1.31 -17.65 -3.51
CA ALA A 35 -0.22 -18.52 -3.84
C ALA A 35 0.94 -18.07 -2.94
N GLN A 36 0.83 -18.37 -1.66
CA GLN A 36 1.98 -18.54 -0.82
C GLN A 36 2.62 -19.83 -1.27
N ASP A 37 3.35 -19.76 -2.38
CA ASP A 37 4.40 -20.75 -2.63
C ASP A 37 5.41 -20.52 -1.53
N GLU A 38 5.53 -21.50 -0.63
CA GLU A 38 6.50 -21.46 0.47
C GLU A 38 7.88 -21.12 -0.10
N PRO A 39 8.64 -20.23 0.54
CA PRO A 39 9.99 -19.92 0.11
C PRO A 39 10.79 -21.22 0.07
N ILE A 40 11.32 -21.55 -1.12
CA ILE A 40 11.96 -22.84 -1.43
C ILE A 40 13.23 -23.07 -0.59
N THR A 41 13.74 -22.02 0.08
CA THR A 41 14.89 -22.16 0.98
C THR A 41 14.74 -21.33 2.23
N GLU A 42 14.86 -21.99 3.38
CA GLU A 42 14.85 -21.37 4.69
C GLU A 42 16.15 -20.62 5.05
N ASP A 43 17.20 -20.76 4.25
CA ASP A 43 18.54 -20.22 4.49
C ASP A 43 18.97 -19.35 3.31
N LEU A 44 18.96 -18.02 3.50
CA LEU A 44 19.39 -17.06 2.50
C LEU A 44 20.88 -17.16 2.14
N SER A 45 21.69 -17.84 2.93
CA SER A 45 23.13 -18.05 2.62
C SER A 45 23.34 -18.79 1.29
N TYR A 46 22.34 -19.55 0.85
CA TYR A 46 22.35 -20.30 -0.42
C TYR A 46 21.60 -19.61 -1.55
N GLY A 47 21.02 -18.43 -1.29
CA GLY A 47 20.13 -17.74 -2.22
C GLY A 47 18.67 -18.18 -2.07
N ALA A 48 17.76 -17.35 -2.55
CA ALA A 48 16.34 -17.64 -2.55
C ALA A 48 15.76 -17.47 -3.96
N MET A 49 14.71 -18.22 -4.26
CA MET A 49 13.93 -18.07 -5.49
C MET A 49 12.46 -17.89 -5.12
N PHE A 50 11.88 -16.86 -5.67
CA PHE A 50 10.45 -16.56 -5.53
C PHE A 50 9.79 -16.65 -6.90
N LYS A 51 8.54 -17.12 -6.92
CA LYS A 51 7.75 -17.22 -8.13
C LYS A 51 6.45 -16.48 -7.95
N PHE A 52 6.13 -15.60 -8.89
CA PHE A 52 4.93 -14.79 -8.83
C PHE A 52 4.23 -14.73 -10.18
N THR A 53 2.89 -14.72 -10.13
CA THR A 53 2.05 -14.31 -11.24
C THR A 53 1.90 -12.80 -11.19
N ILE A 54 2.39 -12.10 -12.20
CA ILE A 54 2.32 -10.63 -12.26
C ILE A 54 0.96 -10.19 -12.79
N ALA A 55 0.41 -10.88 -13.80
CA ALA A 55 -0.95 -10.75 -14.28
C ALA A 55 -1.44 -12.08 -14.86
N PRO A 56 -2.75 -12.33 -14.95
CA PRO A 56 -3.31 -13.61 -15.40
C PRO A 56 -2.94 -14.00 -16.85
N ASP A 57 -2.63 -13.02 -17.69
CA ASP A 57 -2.28 -13.19 -19.10
C ASP A 57 -0.76 -13.26 -19.34
N LEU A 58 0.04 -13.11 -18.28
CA LEU A 58 1.49 -13.20 -18.35
C LEU A 58 1.98 -14.57 -17.85
N PRO A 59 3.12 -15.07 -18.37
CA PRO A 59 3.76 -16.24 -17.79
C PRO A 59 4.25 -15.93 -16.38
N GLU A 60 4.44 -16.97 -15.57
CA GLU A 60 5.04 -16.85 -14.24
C GLU A 60 6.42 -16.19 -14.30
N PHE A 61 6.73 -15.35 -13.34
CA PHE A 61 8.04 -14.74 -13.18
C PHE A 61 8.78 -15.40 -12.02
N THR A 62 10.07 -15.66 -12.22
CA THR A 62 10.96 -16.16 -11.17
C THR A 62 11.96 -15.07 -10.79
N PHE A 63 12.08 -14.80 -9.51
CA PHE A 63 13.02 -13.84 -8.93
C PHE A 63 14.10 -14.62 -8.19
N LYS A 64 15.33 -14.53 -8.67
CA LYS A 64 16.48 -15.17 -8.04
C LYS A 64 17.28 -14.16 -7.25
N VAL A 65 17.25 -14.30 -5.94
CA VAL A 65 18.01 -13.47 -5.01
C VAL A 65 19.40 -14.07 -4.84
N THR A 66 20.43 -13.27 -5.05
CA THR A 66 21.83 -13.64 -4.83
C THR A 66 22.28 -13.04 -3.50
N PRO A 67 22.64 -13.85 -2.50
CA PRO A 67 23.14 -13.38 -1.23
C PRO A 67 24.60 -12.93 -1.33
N GLU A 68 24.98 -12.03 -0.44
CA GLU A 68 26.37 -11.62 -0.24
C GLU A 68 26.73 -11.73 1.24
N PRO A 69 27.53 -12.74 1.64
CA PRO A 69 28.01 -12.87 2.99
C PRO A 69 28.85 -11.66 3.38
N GLN A 70 28.52 -11.03 4.49
CA GLN A 70 29.28 -9.95 5.06
C GLN A 70 30.32 -10.47 6.05
N LYS A 71 31.40 -9.68 6.26
CA LYS A 71 32.35 -9.98 7.32
C LYS A 71 31.62 -9.86 8.67
N PRO A 72 31.98 -10.72 9.64
CA PRO A 72 31.45 -10.59 10.99
C PRO A 72 31.64 -9.16 11.52
N ASP A 73 30.63 -8.66 12.25
CA ASP A 73 30.70 -7.39 12.93
C ASP A 73 31.72 -7.40 14.09
N GLU A 74 31.87 -6.30 14.79
CA GLU A 74 32.77 -6.19 15.95
C GLU A 74 32.40 -7.13 17.12
N TYR A 75 31.17 -7.68 17.13
CA TYR A 75 30.66 -8.64 18.11
C TYR A 75 30.72 -10.08 17.59
N GLY A 76 31.24 -10.32 16.38
CA GLY A 76 31.37 -11.64 15.77
C GLY A 76 30.08 -12.17 15.11
N ASN A 77 29.04 -11.35 14.95
CA ASN A 77 27.82 -11.75 14.28
C ASN A 77 28.03 -11.74 12.75
N SER A 78 27.60 -12.81 12.10
CA SER A 78 27.63 -12.92 10.64
C SER A 78 26.29 -12.45 10.05
N HIS A 79 26.37 -11.55 9.10
CA HIS A 79 25.22 -11.03 8.36
C HIS A 79 25.31 -11.48 6.91
N THR A 80 24.15 -11.66 6.28
CA THR A 80 24.05 -11.90 4.85
C THR A 80 23.17 -10.81 4.24
N THR A 81 23.72 -10.10 3.26
CA THR A 81 22.97 -9.06 2.55
C THR A 81 22.52 -9.59 1.19
N VAL A 82 21.62 -8.87 0.54
CA VAL A 82 21.24 -9.14 -0.85
C VAL A 82 22.21 -8.40 -1.77
N ARG A 83 22.84 -9.11 -2.69
CA ARG A 83 23.70 -8.52 -3.69
C ARG A 83 22.94 -8.11 -4.95
N ASN A 84 21.99 -8.95 -5.36
CA ASN A 84 21.29 -8.79 -6.63
C ASN A 84 20.00 -9.60 -6.66
N VAL A 85 19.01 -9.12 -7.41
CA VAL A 85 17.79 -9.85 -7.73
C VAL A 85 17.65 -9.92 -9.25
N GLN A 86 17.79 -11.13 -9.81
CA GLN A 86 17.59 -11.39 -11.23
C GLN A 86 16.17 -11.85 -11.49
N VAL A 87 15.56 -11.30 -12.54
CA VAL A 87 14.19 -11.61 -12.97
C VAL A 87 14.22 -12.50 -14.21
N PHE A 88 13.48 -13.59 -14.17
CA PHE A 88 13.29 -14.53 -15.28
C PHE A 88 11.81 -14.59 -15.64
N ARG A 89 11.49 -14.74 -16.92
CA ARG A 89 10.12 -14.83 -17.41
C ARG A 89 9.85 -16.23 -17.98
N GLY A 90 8.83 -16.90 -17.45
CA GLY A 90 8.50 -18.27 -17.83
C GLY A 90 9.68 -19.22 -17.66
N ASP A 91 9.90 -20.11 -18.60
CA ASP A 91 10.98 -21.12 -18.57
C ASP A 91 12.33 -20.58 -19.09
N SER A 92 12.50 -19.28 -19.25
CA SER A 92 13.74 -18.67 -19.71
C SER A 92 14.89 -18.99 -18.77
N LYS A 93 16.02 -19.41 -19.31
CA LYS A 93 17.27 -19.62 -18.56
C LYS A 93 18.14 -18.35 -18.51
N GLN A 94 17.78 -17.33 -19.28
CA GLN A 94 18.47 -16.05 -19.29
C GLN A 94 17.62 -15.05 -18.50
N PRO A 95 18.22 -14.29 -17.57
CA PRO A 95 17.51 -13.22 -16.90
C PRO A 95 17.09 -12.17 -17.92
N MET A 96 15.86 -11.69 -17.80
CA MET A 96 15.37 -10.59 -18.60
C MET A 96 15.79 -9.23 -18.03
N GLN A 97 16.02 -9.18 -16.71
CA GLN A 97 16.33 -7.97 -15.97
C GLN A 97 17.05 -8.31 -14.65
N SER A 98 17.87 -7.37 -14.16
CA SER A 98 18.24 -7.27 -12.74
C SER A 98 17.47 -6.10 -12.13
N LEU A 99 16.98 -6.26 -10.89
CA LEU A 99 16.39 -5.17 -10.15
C LEU A 99 17.53 -4.27 -9.63
N GLU A 100 17.50 -3.03 -10.05
CA GLU A 100 18.53 -2.02 -9.77
C GLU A 100 17.93 -0.83 -9.00
N ASP A 101 18.73 0.18 -8.71
CA ASP A 101 18.35 1.44 -8.06
C ASP A 101 17.93 1.33 -6.57
N CYS A 102 17.96 0.13 -5.97
CA CYS A 102 17.79 -0.03 -4.54
C CYS A 102 19.16 -0.06 -3.85
N GLU A 103 19.29 0.69 -2.78
CA GLU A 103 20.49 0.63 -1.94
C GLU A 103 20.44 -0.65 -1.08
N TRP A 104 21.09 -1.71 -1.58
CA TRP A 104 21.15 -3.00 -0.88
C TRP A 104 22.10 -3.03 0.32
N GLU A 105 22.91 -1.97 0.51
CA GLU A 105 23.88 -1.89 1.59
C GLU A 105 23.17 -1.85 2.95
N GLY A 106 23.53 -2.78 3.82
CA GLY A 106 22.97 -2.89 5.17
C GLY A 106 21.67 -3.66 5.27
N MET A 107 21.20 -4.27 4.18
CA MET A 107 20.06 -5.18 4.23
C MET A 107 20.46 -6.45 4.99
N GLU A 108 20.09 -6.52 6.25
CA GLU A 108 20.13 -7.78 6.99
C GLU A 108 19.11 -8.74 6.38
N ALA A 109 19.52 -10.00 6.21
CA ALA A 109 18.57 -11.03 5.80
C ALA A 109 17.38 -11.05 6.78
N PRO A 110 16.15 -10.88 6.31
CA PRO A 110 15.01 -10.80 7.19
C PRO A 110 14.82 -12.10 7.96
N PRO A 111 14.20 -12.04 9.13
CA PRO A 111 13.91 -13.23 9.91
C PRO A 111 13.03 -14.21 9.11
N ARG A 112 13.22 -15.51 9.36
CA ARG A 112 12.45 -16.60 8.77
C ARG A 112 10.94 -16.30 8.83
N GLY A 113 10.23 -16.53 7.74
CA GLY A 113 8.77 -16.39 7.67
C GLY A 113 8.27 -14.95 7.58
N SER A 114 9.12 -13.97 7.32
CA SER A 114 8.68 -12.61 7.01
C SER A 114 8.37 -12.48 5.52
N ASP A 115 7.28 -11.74 5.19
CA ASP A 115 6.88 -11.40 3.82
C ASP A 115 7.80 -10.30 3.25
N TRP A 116 9.13 -10.54 3.35
CA TRP A 116 10.14 -9.57 2.96
C TRP A 116 10.25 -9.40 1.44
N PHE A 117 9.79 -10.39 0.69
CA PHE A 117 9.77 -10.36 -0.77
C PHE A 117 8.35 -10.72 -1.21
N ARG A 118 7.61 -9.78 -1.76
CA ARG A 118 6.21 -9.96 -2.12
C ARG A 118 5.84 -9.30 -3.44
N ALA A 119 4.82 -9.83 -4.07
CA ALA A 119 4.22 -9.28 -5.28
C ALA A 119 2.78 -8.85 -4.97
N GLU A 120 2.48 -7.57 -5.16
CA GLU A 120 1.17 -6.96 -4.91
C GLU A 120 0.93 -5.83 -5.92
N ASP A 121 -0.31 -5.61 -6.36
CA ASP A 121 -0.69 -4.50 -7.24
C ASP A 121 -0.76 -3.20 -6.41
N MET A 122 0.39 -2.51 -6.31
CA MET A 122 0.55 -1.35 -5.42
C MET A 122 -0.01 -0.06 -6.01
N ASN A 123 -0.04 0.06 -7.33
CA ASN A 123 -0.57 1.23 -8.04
C ASN A 123 -2.00 1.02 -8.58
N PHE A 124 -2.59 -0.17 -8.34
CA PHE A 124 -3.95 -0.58 -8.75
C PHE A 124 -4.17 -0.54 -10.27
N ASP A 125 -3.15 -0.89 -11.05
CA ASP A 125 -3.20 -0.95 -12.51
C ASP A 125 -3.51 -2.36 -13.06
N GLY A 126 -3.59 -3.35 -12.19
CA GLY A 126 -3.91 -4.75 -12.51
C GLY A 126 -2.69 -5.63 -12.70
N TYR A 127 -1.49 -5.12 -12.51
CA TYR A 127 -0.24 -5.86 -12.52
C TYR A 127 0.37 -5.87 -11.12
N ASN A 128 0.86 -7.02 -10.69
CA ASN A 128 1.58 -7.10 -9.42
C ASN A 128 2.96 -6.46 -9.57
N ASP A 129 3.28 -5.60 -8.63
CA ASP A 129 4.55 -4.94 -8.43
C ASP A 129 5.41 -5.74 -7.46
N ILE A 130 6.68 -5.42 -7.34
CA ILE A 130 7.60 -6.10 -6.43
C ILE A 130 7.99 -5.17 -5.29
N TYR A 131 7.81 -5.67 -4.07
CA TYR A 131 8.32 -5.08 -2.84
C TYR A 131 9.39 -5.98 -2.24
N VAL A 132 10.50 -5.36 -1.84
CA VAL A 132 11.56 -6.01 -1.09
C VAL A 132 11.85 -5.22 0.16
N LEU A 133 11.64 -5.84 1.33
CA LEU A 133 11.97 -5.25 2.61
C LEU A 133 13.50 -5.18 2.75
N ILE A 134 14.04 -4.00 3.06
CA ILE A 134 15.48 -3.78 3.22
C ILE A 134 15.86 -3.80 4.70
N ASN A 135 15.07 -3.13 5.52
CA ASN A 135 15.40 -2.94 6.93
C ASN A 135 14.14 -2.82 7.80
N TRP A 136 14.29 -3.23 9.06
CA TRP A 136 13.32 -3.04 10.12
C TRP A 136 13.93 -2.19 11.21
N GLY A 137 13.38 -1.00 11.43
CA GLY A 137 13.79 -0.17 12.56
C GLY A 137 13.33 -0.74 13.90
N ALA A 138 14.01 -0.34 14.98
CA ALA A 138 13.69 -0.76 16.36
C ALA A 138 12.23 -0.43 16.77
N THR A 139 11.59 0.53 16.13
CA THR A 139 10.18 0.91 16.33
C THR A 139 9.19 0.10 15.50
N GLY A 140 9.67 -0.88 14.71
CA GLY A 140 8.87 -1.68 13.78
C GLY A 140 8.53 -0.95 12.47
N ASN A 141 9.21 0.17 12.19
CA ASN A 141 9.11 0.82 10.90
C ASN A 141 9.85 0.01 9.84
N GLU A 142 9.22 -0.20 8.71
CA GLU A 142 9.79 -0.91 7.56
C GLU A 142 10.38 0.08 6.57
N LEU A 143 11.53 -0.29 5.98
CA LEU A 143 12.09 0.33 4.79
C LEU A 143 12.16 -0.73 3.70
N GLY A 144 11.69 -0.41 2.52
CA GLY A 144 11.68 -1.35 1.41
C GLY A 144 11.89 -0.66 0.08
N CYS A 145 12.24 -1.43 -0.93
CA CYS A 145 12.30 -0.99 -2.30
C CYS A 145 11.12 -1.53 -3.08
N VAL A 146 10.58 -0.70 -3.97
CA VAL A 146 9.44 -1.02 -4.82
C VAL A 146 9.83 -0.86 -6.28
N TRP A 147 9.46 -1.86 -7.09
CA TRP A 147 9.53 -1.80 -8.55
C TRP A 147 8.15 -2.05 -9.12
N LEU A 148 7.63 -1.07 -9.86
CA LEU A 148 6.35 -1.17 -10.55
C LEU A 148 6.55 -1.91 -11.89
N TYR A 149 5.63 -2.83 -12.21
CA TYR A 149 5.65 -3.49 -13.52
C TYR A 149 5.10 -2.55 -14.59
N ASP A 150 5.90 -2.26 -15.62
CA ASP A 150 5.45 -1.51 -16.78
C ASP A 150 5.06 -2.46 -17.92
N PRO A 151 3.78 -2.63 -18.25
CA PRO A 151 3.34 -3.53 -19.31
C PRO A 151 3.82 -3.11 -20.71
N LYS A 152 4.19 -1.83 -20.93
CA LYS A 152 4.67 -1.34 -22.22
C LYS A 152 6.09 -1.83 -22.52
N SER A 153 6.97 -1.74 -21.54
CA SER A 153 8.34 -2.21 -21.63
C SER A 153 8.47 -3.71 -21.25
N SER A 154 7.47 -4.26 -20.56
CA SER A 154 7.50 -5.58 -19.92
C SER A 154 8.61 -5.71 -18.87
N HIS A 155 8.98 -4.64 -18.20
CA HIS A 155 10.03 -4.58 -17.19
C HIS A 155 9.51 -4.02 -15.87
N PHE A 156 10.24 -4.30 -14.80
CA PHE A 156 10.03 -3.69 -13.49
C PHE A 156 10.84 -2.40 -13.38
N VAL A 157 10.18 -1.30 -13.06
CA VAL A 157 10.79 0.04 -12.97
C VAL A 157 10.81 0.46 -11.51
N PHE A 158 11.98 0.82 -11.00
CA PHE A 158 12.13 1.28 -9.62
C PHE A 158 11.26 2.53 -9.37
N SER A 159 10.52 2.51 -8.27
CA SER A 159 9.74 3.66 -7.83
C SER A 159 10.23 4.16 -6.49
N LYS A 160 10.92 5.29 -6.53
CA LYS A 160 11.38 5.98 -5.34
C LYS A 160 10.22 6.42 -4.46
N GLU A 161 9.16 6.94 -5.08
CA GLU A 161 7.99 7.45 -4.37
C GLU A 161 7.27 6.37 -3.54
N PHE A 162 7.14 5.16 -4.08
CA PHE A 162 6.58 4.04 -3.31
C PHE A 162 7.56 3.51 -2.27
N SER A 163 8.85 3.47 -2.59
CA SER A 163 9.90 2.98 -1.68
C SER A 163 10.03 3.86 -0.42
N GLU A 164 9.78 5.16 -0.54
CA GLU A 164 9.82 6.11 0.58
C GLU A 164 8.61 6.01 1.53
N LEU A 165 7.56 5.25 1.18
CA LEU A 165 6.36 5.17 2.02
C LEU A 165 6.52 4.28 3.25
N GLY A 166 7.50 3.38 3.28
CA GLY A 166 7.68 2.41 4.34
C GLY A 166 6.63 1.30 4.29
N ARG A 167 6.06 0.91 5.44
CA ARG A 167 5.06 -0.15 5.51
C ARG A 167 3.75 0.25 4.83
N LEU A 168 3.42 -0.46 3.76
CA LEU A 168 2.21 -0.24 2.97
C LEU A 168 1.06 -1.16 3.43
N THR A 169 -0.13 -0.59 3.54
CA THR A 169 -1.39 -1.33 3.66
C THR A 169 -2.26 -0.94 2.46
N LEU A 170 -2.50 -1.90 1.57
CA LEU A 170 -3.29 -1.68 0.36
C LEU A 170 -4.78 -1.90 0.63
N ASN A 171 -5.62 -1.05 0.06
CA ASN A 171 -7.06 -1.25 0.00
C ASN A 171 -7.53 -1.26 -1.46
N PRO A 172 -7.61 -2.44 -2.10
CA PRO A 172 -8.01 -2.53 -3.51
C PRO A 172 -9.44 -2.05 -3.77
N ALA A 173 -10.35 -2.18 -2.79
CA ALA A 173 -11.74 -1.76 -2.96
C ALA A 173 -11.90 -0.24 -3.14
N THR A 174 -11.07 0.54 -2.46
CA THR A 174 -11.05 2.00 -2.55
C THR A 174 -9.89 2.55 -3.37
N LYS A 175 -8.99 1.68 -3.85
CA LYS A 175 -7.74 2.04 -4.53
C LYS A 175 -6.92 3.05 -3.72
N THR A 176 -6.75 2.76 -2.43
CA THR A 176 -5.98 3.62 -1.52
C THR A 176 -4.88 2.84 -0.83
N ILE A 177 -3.82 3.54 -0.49
CA ILE A 177 -2.71 3.05 0.33
C ILE A 177 -2.77 3.76 1.68
N ALA A 178 -2.53 3.02 2.75
CA ALA A 178 -2.28 3.60 4.06
C ALA A 178 -0.87 3.24 4.52
N THR A 179 -0.20 4.19 5.16
CA THR A 179 1.08 3.99 5.82
C THR A 179 0.97 4.34 7.29
N HIS A 180 1.79 3.71 8.11
CA HIS A 180 1.90 4.02 9.52
C HIS A 180 3.37 3.93 9.93
N SER A 181 3.87 4.97 10.58
CA SER A 181 5.21 5.00 11.15
C SER A 181 5.16 5.34 12.64
N ASN A 182 5.88 4.59 13.45
CA ASN A 182 5.98 4.77 14.89
C ASN A 182 7.18 5.68 15.21
N GLY A 183 6.93 6.77 15.96
CA GLY A 183 7.97 7.70 16.44
C GLY A 183 8.47 7.39 17.84
N GLY A 184 7.89 6.40 18.53
CA GLY A 184 8.28 6.02 19.90
C GLY A 184 7.13 6.07 20.90
N MET A 185 7.48 6.09 22.22
CA MET A 185 6.54 6.08 23.35
C MET A 185 5.44 5.01 23.23
N ALA A 186 5.87 3.75 22.99
CA ALA A 186 4.97 2.61 22.80
C ALA A 186 3.91 2.82 21.68
N GLY A 187 4.27 3.53 20.60
CA GLY A 187 3.40 3.79 19.46
C GLY A 187 2.46 4.98 19.62
N THR A 188 2.54 5.72 20.73
CA THR A 188 1.72 6.93 20.91
C THR A 188 2.24 8.14 20.12
N ILE A 189 3.52 8.16 19.75
CA ILE A 189 4.06 9.09 18.77
C ILE A 189 4.02 8.37 17.42
N PHE A 190 3.31 8.93 16.45
CA PHE A 190 3.14 8.28 15.16
C PHE A 190 2.79 9.27 14.05
N ARG A 191 2.97 8.81 12.81
CA ARG A 191 2.41 9.43 11.62
C ARG A 191 1.72 8.37 10.78
N ALA A 192 0.47 8.60 10.41
CA ALA A 192 -0.28 7.78 9.49
C ALA A 192 -0.71 8.63 8.29
N THR A 193 -0.56 8.10 7.08
CA THR A 193 -0.95 8.82 5.87
C THR A 193 -1.73 7.91 4.95
N LYS A 194 -2.83 8.42 4.39
CA LYS A 194 -3.62 7.77 3.34
C LYS A 194 -3.30 8.43 2.01
N TYR A 195 -3.09 7.61 0.99
CA TYR A 195 -2.78 8.04 -0.38
C TYR A 195 -3.81 7.52 -1.35
N VAL A 196 -4.03 8.25 -2.42
CA VAL A 196 -4.62 7.78 -3.68
C VAL A 196 -3.53 7.69 -4.73
N ILE A 197 -3.78 6.94 -5.81
CA ILE A 197 -2.82 6.85 -6.91
C ILE A 197 -3.26 7.80 -8.02
N GLU A 198 -2.39 8.73 -8.39
CA GLU A 198 -2.55 9.66 -9.50
C GLU A 198 -1.29 9.59 -10.38
N ASP A 199 -1.45 9.33 -11.66
CA ASP A 199 -0.35 9.20 -12.63
C ASP A 199 0.76 8.22 -12.16
N ASN A 200 0.36 7.05 -11.66
CA ASN A 200 1.26 6.03 -11.10
C ASN A 200 2.08 6.49 -9.88
N ARG A 201 1.62 7.50 -9.15
CA ARG A 201 2.30 8.04 -7.96
C ARG A 201 1.36 8.08 -6.77
N PRO A 202 1.86 7.80 -5.56
CA PRO A 202 1.09 7.95 -4.34
C PRO A 202 0.95 9.44 -3.98
N VAL A 203 -0.28 9.93 -3.96
CA VAL A 203 -0.59 11.33 -3.61
C VAL A 203 -1.30 11.35 -2.26
N PRO A 204 -0.77 12.03 -1.23
CA PRO A 204 -1.36 12.05 0.10
C PRO A 204 -2.69 12.78 0.08
N VAL A 205 -3.72 12.18 0.69
CA VAL A 205 -5.06 12.78 0.85
C VAL A 205 -5.43 13.06 2.29
N VAL A 206 -4.86 12.29 3.22
CA VAL A 206 -5.04 12.51 4.66
C VAL A 206 -3.73 12.18 5.36
N THR A 207 -3.32 13.03 6.30
CA THR A 207 -2.23 12.74 7.24
C THR A 207 -2.71 12.99 8.66
N VAL A 208 -2.43 12.06 9.55
CA VAL A 208 -2.61 12.19 10.99
C VAL A 208 -1.24 12.05 11.63
N ALA A 209 -0.82 13.04 12.38
CA ALA A 209 0.43 13.02 13.12
C ALA A 209 0.17 13.32 14.60
N GLN A 210 0.84 12.59 15.46
CA GLN A 210 0.82 12.82 16.88
C GLN A 210 2.24 12.81 17.42
N ASP A 211 2.60 13.89 18.08
CA ASP A 211 3.84 14.09 18.81
C ASP A 211 3.60 14.30 20.29
N PHE A 212 4.64 14.22 21.12
CA PHE A 212 4.59 14.52 22.53
C PHE A 212 5.57 15.64 22.88
N ASP A 213 5.04 16.72 23.44
CA ASP A 213 5.83 17.83 23.96
C ASP A 213 6.24 17.52 25.41
N PHE A 214 7.51 17.24 25.65
CA PHE A 214 8.04 16.87 26.94
C PHE A 214 8.04 18.02 27.94
N ASP A 215 8.12 19.25 27.49
CA ASP A 215 8.11 20.44 28.36
C ASP A 215 6.69 20.73 28.87
N LYS A 216 5.71 20.65 27.99
CA LYS A 216 4.28 20.83 28.35
C LYS A 216 3.66 19.57 28.95
N ARG A 217 4.27 18.40 28.71
CA ARG A 217 3.70 17.07 29.02
C ARG A 217 2.33 16.88 28.39
N GLU A 218 2.23 17.24 27.13
CA GLU A 218 0.98 17.17 26.35
C GLU A 218 1.24 16.54 24.98
N TYR A 219 0.25 15.81 24.50
CA TYR A 219 0.24 15.34 23.11
C TYR A 219 -0.26 16.45 22.19
N HIS A 220 0.37 16.55 21.03
CA HIS A 220 -0.05 17.41 19.93
C HIS A 220 -0.52 16.53 18.77
N CYS A 221 -1.82 16.61 18.45
CA CYS A 221 -2.42 15.86 17.34
C CYS A 221 -2.77 16.82 16.20
N VAL A 222 -2.24 16.57 15.02
CA VAL A 222 -2.49 17.33 13.80
C VAL A 222 -3.10 16.41 12.74
N VAL A 223 -4.23 16.85 12.18
CA VAL A 223 -4.87 16.19 11.05
C VAL A 223 -4.86 17.14 9.86
N GLN A 224 -4.33 16.67 8.75
CA GLN A 224 -4.31 17.38 7.49
C GLN A 224 -5.08 16.59 6.43
N GLN A 225 -5.84 17.29 5.60
CA GLN A 225 -6.64 16.66 4.55
C GLN A 225 -6.54 17.47 3.26
N ARG A 226 -6.49 16.76 2.12
CA ARG A 226 -6.60 17.38 0.80
C ARG A 226 -8.06 17.72 0.53
N ARG A 227 -8.35 18.96 0.20
CA ARG A 227 -9.68 19.38 -0.24
C ARG A 227 -9.89 19.07 -1.72
N ALA A 228 -11.15 18.91 -2.10
CA ALA A 228 -11.51 18.70 -3.49
C ALA A 228 -11.01 19.88 -4.36
N GLY A 229 -10.26 19.54 -5.43
CA GLY A 229 -9.66 20.52 -6.35
C GLY A 229 -8.36 21.18 -5.86
N GLU A 230 -7.85 20.82 -4.68
CA GLU A 230 -6.58 21.32 -4.15
C GLU A 230 -5.50 20.24 -4.26
N ASN A 231 -4.24 20.64 -4.51
CA ASN A 231 -3.10 19.72 -4.54
C ASN A 231 -2.35 19.65 -3.21
N ALA A 232 -2.65 20.54 -2.26
CA ALA A 232 -2.00 20.61 -0.97
C ALA A 232 -2.90 20.10 0.16
N LEU A 233 -2.26 19.51 1.19
CA LEU A 233 -2.92 19.19 2.45
C LEU A 233 -3.16 20.47 3.25
N VAL A 234 -4.34 20.63 3.80
CA VAL A 234 -4.70 21.72 4.73
C VAL A 234 -4.98 21.14 6.11
N THR A 235 -4.56 21.84 7.15
CA THR A 235 -4.86 21.44 8.53
C THR A 235 -6.35 21.60 8.82
N VAL A 236 -7.00 20.49 9.15
CA VAL A 236 -8.44 20.45 9.50
C VAL A 236 -8.65 20.25 11.00
N ARG A 237 -7.62 19.76 11.72
CA ARG A 237 -7.59 19.64 13.17
C ARG A 237 -6.19 19.93 13.67
N ASP A 238 -6.11 20.69 14.74
CA ASP A 238 -4.89 20.98 15.49
C ASP A 238 -5.30 21.04 16.98
N GLY A 239 -4.75 20.16 17.79
CA GLY A 239 -5.21 20.03 19.16
C GLY A 239 -4.16 19.49 20.12
N TRP A 240 -4.19 20.02 21.33
CA TRP A 240 -3.34 19.58 22.43
C TRP A 240 -4.19 18.88 23.48
N ALA A 241 -3.66 17.83 24.09
CA ALA A 241 -4.32 17.16 25.20
C ALA A 241 -3.31 16.56 26.17
N LYS A 242 -3.64 16.63 27.46
CA LYS A 242 -2.92 15.89 28.50
C LYS A 242 -3.25 14.41 28.41
N PRO A 243 -2.28 13.54 28.65
CA PRO A 243 -2.57 12.12 28.79
C PRO A 243 -3.58 11.91 29.93
N LYS A 244 -4.63 11.14 29.67
CA LYS A 244 -5.65 10.78 30.69
C LYS A 244 -5.22 9.56 31.51
N GLY A 245 -4.20 8.86 31.09
CA GLY A 245 -3.51 7.73 31.67
C GLY A 245 -2.13 7.64 31.06
N ASP A 246 -1.37 6.60 31.32
CA ASP A 246 0.03 6.50 30.88
C ASP A 246 0.16 6.50 29.33
N PHE A 247 -0.93 6.18 28.59
CA PHE A 247 -0.90 6.02 27.14
C PHE A 247 -2.14 6.58 26.39
N ASP A 248 -3.01 7.32 27.09
CA ASP A 248 -4.18 7.93 26.42
C ASP A 248 -3.77 9.16 25.61
N ALA A 249 -3.89 9.06 24.30
CA ALA A 249 -3.49 10.08 23.35
C ALA A 249 -4.70 10.67 22.60
N PRO A 250 -4.68 11.97 22.20
CA PRO A 250 -5.81 12.63 21.55
C PRO A 250 -6.12 12.15 20.13
N CYS A 251 -5.16 11.53 19.45
CA CYS A 251 -5.36 10.80 18.21
C CYS A 251 -5.31 9.30 18.50
N ASP A 252 -6.23 8.53 17.92
CA ASP A 252 -6.26 7.08 18.06
C ASP A 252 -5.18 6.46 17.15
N ALA A 253 -4.10 5.95 17.76
CA ALA A 253 -3.02 5.31 17.01
C ALA A 253 -3.44 3.96 16.39
N SER A 254 -4.46 3.29 16.95
CA SER A 254 -4.96 2.00 16.43
C SER A 254 -5.88 2.17 15.22
N ASP A 255 -6.57 3.32 15.11
CA ASP A 255 -7.40 3.69 13.97
C ASP A 255 -7.27 5.20 13.70
N PRO A 256 -6.12 5.62 13.16
CA PRO A 256 -5.80 7.03 13.01
C PRO A 256 -6.76 7.79 12.08
N PHE A 257 -7.49 7.08 11.23
CA PHE A 257 -8.41 7.69 10.26
C PHE A 257 -9.88 7.67 10.72
N ARG A 258 -10.21 7.03 11.85
CA ARG A 258 -11.59 6.91 12.36
C ARG A 258 -12.27 8.24 12.63
N SER A 259 -11.51 9.22 13.10
CA SER A 259 -12.05 10.55 13.42
C SER A 259 -12.30 11.45 12.20
N ILE A 260 -11.87 10.99 11.02
CA ILE A 260 -12.04 11.65 9.73
C ILE A 260 -13.21 10.94 9.07
N GLY A 261 -14.42 11.27 9.51
CA GLY A 261 -15.64 10.66 8.95
C GLY A 261 -15.67 10.83 7.45
N ASP A 262 -16.02 9.74 6.76
CA ASP A 262 -16.41 9.76 5.35
C ASP A 262 -17.65 10.68 5.23
N LYS A 263 -17.41 11.97 4.94
CA LYS A 263 -18.46 12.94 4.61
C LYS A 263 -18.47 13.19 3.13
#